data_967425328e15bb73382ffbc108ecd35c
#
_entry.id   967425328e15bb73382ffbc108ecd35c
#
_cell.length_a   1.000
_cell.length_b   1.000
_cell.length_c   1.000
_cell.angle_alpha   90.00
_cell.angle_beta   90.00
_cell.angle_gamma   90.00
#
_symmetry.space_group_name_H-M   'P 1'
#
loop_
_entity.id
_entity.type
_entity.pdbx_description
1 polymer ?
#
loop_
_entity_poly.entity_id
_entity_poly.type
_entity_poly.pdbx_seq_one_letter_code
_entity_poly.pdbx_strand_id
1 'polypeptide(L)'
;LINFFKTGEIRHAVNVASLDPKTLDALRGYLDAAYRLGLLMAQWHAGSIGSCQLNYRGEVADKDTKLLTAAFCAGLLEKAMADDVNIINSEMLLRERGIELTENRNRELGAFSSSITAEVNGGGQRVKAGVTVFGNNMSRLISIDDYRLEAYLDGHMLFFTHTDVPGIIGRVGTVFGQHQVNIGQMSVGRATQQPGGHAIGVLNLDGVPPKVAMDQLMAINAIEKVQMVELPAMGVLPAWLS
;
A
#
# COMPACT_ATOMS: atom_id res chain seq x y z
N LEU A 1 5.43 -26.04 20.24
CA LEU A 1 6.62 -25.71 19.46
C LEU A 1 6.96 -26.81 18.44
N ILE A 2 7.08 -28.09 18.81
CA ILE A 2 7.48 -29.20 17.90
C ILE A 2 6.47 -29.38 16.74
N ASN A 3 5.18 -29.20 16.97
CA ASN A 3 4.16 -29.27 15.91
C ASN A 3 4.23 -28.06 14.96
N PHE A 4 4.51 -26.87 15.47
CA PHE A 4 4.71 -25.66 14.67
C PHE A 4 5.86 -25.84 13.66
N PHE A 5 7.00 -26.37 14.09
CA PHE A 5 8.14 -26.62 13.20
C PHE A 5 7.93 -27.76 12.19
N LYS A 6 6.95 -28.64 12.42
CA LYS A 6 6.65 -29.78 11.52
C LYS A 6 5.49 -29.53 10.57
N THR A 7 4.50 -28.74 10.98
CA THR A 7 3.21 -28.61 10.25
C THR A 7 2.79 -27.17 10.00
N GLY A 8 3.51 -26.17 10.54
CA GLY A 8 3.10 -24.76 10.53
C GLY A 8 1.88 -24.45 11.43
N GLU A 9 1.33 -25.47 12.12
CA GLU A 9 0.12 -25.33 12.94
C GLU A 9 0.43 -24.63 14.27
N ILE A 10 -0.10 -23.44 14.47
CA ILE A 10 -0.03 -22.72 15.75
C ILE A 10 -1.15 -23.22 16.66
N ARG A 11 -0.83 -24.10 17.59
CA ARG A 11 -1.77 -24.55 18.64
C ARG A 11 -1.44 -23.84 19.96
N HIS A 12 -2.45 -23.28 20.61
CA HIS A 12 -2.35 -22.64 21.92
C HIS A 12 -1.47 -21.36 21.96
N ALA A 13 -1.44 -20.56 20.90
CA ALA A 13 -0.86 -19.22 20.99
C ALA A 13 -1.75 -18.33 21.86
N VAL A 14 -1.18 -17.71 22.87
CA VAL A 14 -1.91 -16.86 23.83
C VAL A 14 -2.46 -15.59 23.15
N ASN A 15 -1.89 -15.20 22.01
CA ASN A 15 -2.19 -13.94 21.32
C ASN A 15 -2.74 -14.09 19.88
N VAL A 16 -2.90 -15.31 19.38
CA VAL A 16 -3.50 -15.57 18.07
C VAL A 16 -4.66 -16.53 18.28
N ALA A 17 -5.88 -16.07 18.00
CA ALA A 17 -6.97 -16.99 17.78
C ALA A 17 -6.49 -18.01 16.74
N SER A 18 -6.63 -19.30 17.01
CA SER A 18 -6.25 -20.35 16.05
C SER A 18 -7.10 -20.12 14.79
N LEU A 19 -6.50 -19.48 13.80
CA LEU A 19 -7.18 -19.28 12.53
C LEU A 19 -7.31 -20.62 11.85
N ASP A 20 -8.53 -21.01 11.64
CA ASP A 20 -8.87 -22.12 10.77
C ASP A 20 -8.32 -21.81 9.36
N PRO A 21 -7.68 -22.76 8.67
CA PRO A 21 -7.11 -22.57 7.35
C PRO A 21 -8.10 -21.99 6.32
N LYS A 22 -9.39 -22.31 6.42
CA LYS A 22 -10.43 -21.76 5.54
C LYS A 22 -10.66 -20.27 5.78
N THR A 23 -10.61 -19.84 7.04
CA THR A 23 -10.73 -18.42 7.40
C THR A 23 -9.50 -17.65 6.90
N LEU A 24 -8.31 -18.23 7.02
CA LEU A 24 -7.08 -17.62 6.49
C LEU A 24 -7.12 -17.49 4.96
N ASP A 25 -7.57 -18.52 4.24
CA ASP A 25 -7.73 -18.47 2.79
C ASP A 25 -8.75 -17.41 2.36
N ALA A 26 -9.85 -17.27 3.09
CA ALA A 26 -10.87 -16.25 2.81
C ALA A 26 -10.39 -14.81 3.11
N LEU A 27 -9.38 -14.64 3.95
CA LEU A 27 -8.79 -13.35 4.30
C LEU A 27 -7.52 -13.04 3.52
N ARG A 28 -6.92 -14.01 2.85
CA ARG A 28 -5.58 -13.92 2.21
C ARG A 28 -5.42 -12.67 1.34
N GLY A 29 -6.38 -12.39 0.47
CA GLY A 29 -6.34 -11.21 -0.41
C GLY A 29 -6.38 -9.89 0.38
N TYR A 30 -7.18 -9.83 1.44
CA TYR A 30 -7.24 -8.64 2.30
C TYR A 30 -6.00 -8.48 3.19
N LEU A 31 -5.42 -9.59 3.66
CA LEU A 31 -4.17 -9.58 4.43
C LEU A 31 -3.00 -9.07 3.56
N ASP A 32 -2.89 -9.56 2.33
CA ASP A 32 -1.89 -9.10 1.37
C ASP A 32 -2.10 -7.61 1.04
N ALA A 33 -3.34 -7.18 0.77
CA ALA A 33 -3.66 -5.79 0.49
C ALA A 33 -3.33 -4.86 1.68
N ALA A 34 -3.64 -5.26 2.91
CA ALA A 34 -3.34 -4.50 4.12
C ALA A 34 -1.83 -4.39 4.36
N TYR A 35 -1.09 -5.50 4.19
CA TYR A 35 0.36 -5.52 4.29
C TYR A 35 1.03 -4.60 3.25
N ARG A 36 0.63 -4.70 1.98
CA ARG A 36 1.13 -3.83 0.90
C ARG A 36 0.78 -2.37 1.13
N LEU A 37 -0.39 -2.08 1.69
CA LEU A 37 -0.77 -0.74 2.10
C LEU A 37 0.18 -0.21 3.19
N GLY A 38 0.54 -1.03 4.17
CA GLY A 38 1.54 -0.70 5.18
C GLY A 38 2.90 -0.35 4.57
N LEU A 39 3.41 -1.20 3.67
CA LEU A 39 4.66 -0.96 2.92
C LEU A 39 4.62 0.33 2.09
N LEU A 40 3.50 0.60 1.41
CA LEU A 40 3.29 1.84 0.66
C LEU A 40 3.36 3.06 1.59
N MET A 41 2.62 3.02 2.71
CA MET A 41 2.55 4.14 3.65
C MET A 41 3.90 4.42 4.31
N ALA A 42 4.68 3.39 4.63
CA ALA A 42 6.03 3.53 5.18
C ALA A 42 6.99 4.23 4.20
N GLN A 43 6.81 4.03 2.90
CA GLN A 43 7.65 4.65 1.86
C GLN A 43 7.10 6.00 1.40
N TRP A 44 5.78 6.23 1.48
CA TRP A 44 5.13 7.46 1.07
C TRP A 44 5.28 8.57 2.12
N HIS A 45 5.20 8.20 3.40
CA HIS A 45 5.39 9.13 4.52
C HIS A 45 6.89 9.39 4.74
N ALA A 46 7.30 10.64 4.58
CA ALA A 46 8.70 11.03 4.83
C ALA A 46 8.85 11.52 6.27
N GLY A 47 9.32 10.67 7.17
CA GLY A 47 9.65 11.08 8.54
C GLY A 47 9.11 10.14 9.63
N SER A 48 9.13 10.63 10.88
CA SER A 48 8.64 9.87 12.04
C SER A 48 7.12 9.78 12.02
N ILE A 49 6.60 8.60 12.27
CA ILE A 49 5.16 8.32 12.39
C ILE A 49 4.76 8.44 13.85
N GLY A 50 3.69 9.18 14.14
CA GLY A 50 3.12 9.34 15.47
C GLY A 50 1.77 8.64 15.65
N SER A 51 0.97 8.56 14.58
CA SER A 51 -0.31 7.84 14.63
C SER A 51 -0.70 7.24 13.30
N CYS A 52 -1.49 6.15 13.36
CA CYS A 52 -2.10 5.47 12.24
C CYS A 52 -3.58 5.27 12.50
N GLN A 53 -4.40 5.51 11.48
CA GLN A 53 -5.83 5.23 11.50
C GLN A 53 -6.20 4.35 10.32
N LEU A 54 -6.85 3.22 10.60
CA LEU A 54 -7.38 2.31 9.60
C LEU A 54 -8.91 2.41 9.54
N ASN A 55 -9.44 2.47 8.32
CA ASN A 55 -10.87 2.49 8.08
C ASN A 55 -11.21 1.33 7.15
N TYR A 56 -12.03 0.41 7.63
CA TYR A 56 -12.57 -0.74 6.91
C TYR A 56 -13.97 -0.43 6.46
N ARG A 57 -14.25 -0.52 5.16
CA ARG A 57 -15.58 -0.21 4.61
C ARG A 57 -16.10 -1.33 3.72
N GLY A 58 -17.41 -1.59 3.83
CA GLY A 58 -18.13 -2.61 3.08
C GLY A 58 -17.94 -4.01 3.68
N GLU A 59 -17.87 -5.05 2.84
CA GLU A 59 -17.81 -6.45 3.28
C GLU A 59 -16.58 -6.77 4.15
N VAL A 60 -15.46 -6.06 3.95
CA VAL A 60 -14.25 -6.24 4.75
C VAL A 60 -14.45 -5.83 6.21
N ALA A 61 -15.41 -4.94 6.50
CA ALA A 61 -15.72 -4.51 7.87
C ALA A 61 -16.36 -5.62 8.72
N ASP A 62 -16.91 -6.66 8.09
CA ASP A 62 -17.47 -7.85 8.74
C ASP A 62 -16.43 -8.98 8.95
N LYS A 63 -15.21 -8.80 8.43
CA LYS A 63 -14.12 -9.77 8.58
C LYS A 63 -13.37 -9.54 9.90
N ASP A 64 -12.38 -10.40 10.17
CA ASP A 64 -11.45 -10.19 11.29
C ASP A 64 -10.48 -9.05 10.98
N THR A 65 -10.91 -7.82 11.22
CA THR A 65 -10.12 -6.62 10.96
C THR A 65 -8.88 -6.52 11.83
N LYS A 66 -8.82 -7.18 12.99
CA LYS A 66 -7.61 -7.19 13.83
C LYS A 66 -6.43 -7.82 13.12
N LEU A 67 -6.68 -8.91 12.37
CA LEU A 67 -5.63 -9.54 11.57
C LEU A 67 -5.17 -8.64 10.42
N LEU A 68 -6.11 -7.93 9.79
CA LEU A 68 -5.81 -6.99 8.71
C LEU A 68 -5.00 -5.80 9.24
N THR A 69 -5.34 -5.32 10.43
CA THR A 69 -4.58 -4.27 11.12
C THR A 69 -3.16 -4.75 11.45
N ALA A 70 -3.03 -5.96 11.99
CA ALA A 70 -1.72 -6.55 12.26
C ALA A 70 -0.88 -6.71 10.98
N ALA A 71 -1.49 -7.11 9.85
CA ALA A 71 -0.83 -7.19 8.56
C ALA A 71 -0.37 -5.81 8.05
N PHE A 72 -1.21 -4.78 8.18
CA PHE A 72 -0.82 -3.39 7.88
C PHE A 72 0.37 -2.93 8.72
N CYS A 73 0.31 -3.16 10.04
CA CYS A 73 1.41 -2.81 10.96
C CYS A 73 2.70 -3.54 10.60
N ALA A 74 2.62 -4.82 10.19
CA ALA A 74 3.78 -5.58 9.74
C ALA A 74 4.43 -4.91 8.51
N GLY A 75 3.65 -4.55 7.50
CA GLY A 75 4.15 -3.85 6.32
C GLY A 75 4.70 -2.44 6.64
N LEU A 76 4.05 -1.70 7.55
CA LEU A 76 4.48 -0.36 7.95
C LEU A 76 5.85 -0.38 8.63
N LEU A 77 6.14 -1.41 9.42
CA LEU A 77 7.36 -1.52 10.21
C LEU A 77 8.49 -2.29 9.52
N GLU A 78 8.21 -3.07 8.47
CA GLU A 78 9.16 -4.01 7.89
C GLU A 78 10.51 -3.40 7.52
N LYS A 79 10.50 -2.25 6.83
CA LYS A 79 11.74 -1.58 6.42
C LYS A 79 12.42 -0.77 7.54
N ALA A 80 11.72 -0.56 8.65
CA ALA A 80 12.21 0.24 9.77
C ALA A 80 12.82 -0.60 10.90
N MET A 81 12.72 -1.93 10.82
CA MET A 81 13.18 -2.85 11.85
C MET A 81 14.17 -3.87 11.28
N ALA A 82 15.18 -4.20 12.11
CA ALA A 82 16.11 -5.28 11.80
C ALA A 82 15.56 -6.67 12.20
N ASP A 83 14.56 -6.70 13.08
CA ASP A 83 13.91 -7.92 13.57
C ASP A 83 12.77 -8.36 12.64
N ASP A 84 12.48 -9.66 12.63
CA ASP A 84 11.37 -10.23 11.89
C ASP A 84 10.02 -9.70 12.39
N VAL A 85 9.42 -8.81 11.63
CA VAL A 85 8.07 -8.27 11.88
C VAL A 85 7.02 -9.17 11.22
N ASN A 86 6.00 -9.52 11.97
CA ASN A 86 4.90 -10.36 11.50
C ASN A 86 3.58 -9.98 12.18
N ILE A 87 2.48 -10.63 11.81
CA ILE A 87 1.14 -10.34 12.36
C ILE A 87 0.99 -10.61 13.86
N ILE A 88 1.93 -11.33 14.50
CA ILE A 88 1.85 -11.65 15.92
C ILE A 88 2.45 -10.51 16.76
N ASN A 89 3.55 -9.89 16.29
CA ASN A 89 4.31 -8.91 17.05
C ASN A 89 4.15 -7.46 16.57
N SER A 90 3.64 -7.23 15.37
CA SER A 90 3.62 -5.92 14.71
C SER A 90 2.90 -4.83 15.50
N GLU A 91 1.72 -5.11 16.06
CA GLU A 91 0.99 -4.10 16.87
C GLU A 91 1.72 -3.76 18.17
N MET A 92 2.33 -4.74 18.83
CA MET A 92 3.14 -4.52 20.03
C MET A 92 4.33 -3.63 19.71
N LEU A 93 5.08 -3.96 18.67
CA LEU A 93 6.25 -3.20 18.20
C LEU A 93 5.87 -1.76 17.79
N LEU A 94 4.69 -1.57 17.20
CA LEU A 94 4.18 -0.25 16.85
C LEU A 94 3.92 0.60 18.10
N ARG A 95 3.29 0.02 19.14
CA ARG A 95 3.03 0.68 20.41
C ARG A 95 4.31 1.00 21.19
N GLU A 96 5.28 0.11 21.19
CA GLU A 96 6.60 0.32 21.83
C GLU A 96 7.34 1.52 21.21
N ARG A 97 7.07 1.84 19.93
CA ARG A 97 7.57 3.02 19.24
C ARG A 97 6.75 4.29 19.50
N GLY A 98 5.72 4.19 20.34
CA GLY A 98 4.84 5.32 20.67
C GLY A 98 3.89 5.72 19.55
N ILE A 99 3.64 4.82 18.56
CA ILE A 99 2.72 5.08 17.47
C ILE A 99 1.31 4.70 17.91
N GLU A 100 0.40 5.66 17.91
CA GLU A 100 -1.01 5.43 18.20
C GLU A 100 -1.69 4.75 17.00
N LEU A 101 -2.53 3.75 17.30
CA LEU A 101 -3.27 2.98 16.30
C LEU A 101 -4.76 3.02 16.60
N THR A 102 -5.56 3.42 15.61
CA THR A 102 -7.02 3.41 15.69
C THR A 102 -7.66 2.68 14.51
N GLU A 103 -8.79 2.04 14.77
CA GLU A 103 -9.59 1.34 13.76
C GLU A 103 -11.02 1.88 13.73
N ASN A 104 -11.54 2.06 12.52
CA ASN A 104 -12.95 2.32 12.27
C ASN A 104 -13.53 1.29 11.31
N ARG A 105 -14.76 0.89 11.54
CA ARG A 105 -15.50 -0.07 10.71
C ARG A 105 -16.81 0.53 10.26
N ASN A 106 -17.07 0.49 8.95
CA ASN A 106 -18.32 0.92 8.35
C ASN A 106 -18.81 -0.15 7.36
N ARG A 107 -19.96 -0.71 7.60
CA ARG A 107 -20.60 -1.76 6.75
C ARG A 107 -21.26 -1.21 5.51
N GLU A 108 -21.47 0.09 5.43
CA GLU A 108 -22.06 0.70 4.25
C GLU A 108 -21.18 0.47 3.02
N LEU A 109 -21.78 0.01 1.95
CA LEU A 109 -21.09 -0.12 0.67
C LEU A 109 -20.69 1.26 0.14
N GLY A 110 -19.51 1.33 -0.43
CA GLY A 110 -19.01 2.51 -1.13
C GLY A 110 -19.03 2.31 -2.64
N ALA A 111 -18.09 2.94 -3.33
CA ALA A 111 -17.85 2.70 -4.75
C ALA A 111 -17.32 1.28 -5.04
N PHE A 112 -16.75 0.64 -4.03
CA PHE A 112 -16.24 -0.73 -4.05
C PHE A 112 -16.98 -1.56 -3.00
N SER A 113 -17.13 -2.86 -3.23
CA SER A 113 -17.72 -3.80 -2.25
C SER A 113 -16.94 -3.84 -0.94
N SER A 114 -15.63 -3.63 -1.02
CA SER A 114 -14.72 -3.56 0.12
C SER A 114 -13.63 -2.53 -0.11
N SER A 115 -13.22 -1.80 0.92
CA SER A 115 -12.03 -0.96 0.88
C SER A 115 -11.37 -0.87 2.26
N ILE A 116 -10.05 -0.79 2.25
CA ILE A 116 -9.20 -0.52 3.41
C ILE A 116 -8.50 0.82 3.15
N THR A 117 -8.70 1.78 4.03
CA THR A 117 -8.02 3.08 3.95
C THR A 117 -7.15 3.26 5.17
N ALA A 118 -5.90 3.64 4.97
CA ALA A 118 -4.96 4.01 6.02
C ALA A 118 -4.68 5.50 5.96
N GLU A 119 -4.59 6.12 7.12
CA GLU A 119 -4.10 7.48 7.32
C GLU A 119 -2.96 7.42 8.31
N VAL A 120 -1.82 8.03 7.96
CA VAL A 120 -0.61 8.07 8.78
C VAL A 120 -0.23 9.52 9.02
N ASN A 121 -0.01 9.88 10.28
CA ASN A 121 0.35 11.23 10.70
C ASN A 121 1.65 11.21 11.48
N GLY A 122 2.51 12.19 11.25
CA GLY A 122 3.75 12.39 11.99
C GLY A 122 4.67 13.39 11.31
N GLY A 123 5.62 13.94 12.05
CA GLY A 123 6.58 14.90 11.50
C GLY A 123 5.97 16.14 10.81
N GLY A 124 4.73 16.50 11.16
CA GLY A 124 3.99 17.59 10.51
C GLY A 124 3.36 17.22 9.15
N GLN A 125 3.45 15.95 8.75
CA GLN A 125 2.89 15.43 7.50
C GLN A 125 1.72 14.50 7.81
N ARG A 126 0.68 14.56 6.98
CA ARG A 126 -0.45 13.63 6.93
C ARG A 126 -0.50 13.02 5.55
N VAL A 127 -0.54 11.72 5.47
CA VAL A 127 -0.69 10.97 4.22
C VAL A 127 -1.83 9.97 4.36
N LYS A 128 -2.52 9.70 3.26
CA LYS A 128 -3.66 8.81 3.21
C LYS A 128 -3.61 7.95 1.95
N ALA A 129 -3.90 6.67 2.07
CA ALA A 129 -4.07 5.81 0.91
C ALA A 129 -5.22 4.82 1.12
N GLY A 130 -5.87 4.43 0.03
CA GLY A 130 -6.96 3.48 0.04
C GLY A 130 -6.72 2.36 -0.96
N VAL A 131 -7.06 1.14 -0.57
CA VAL A 131 -6.92 -0.06 -1.38
C VAL A 131 -8.22 -0.85 -1.42
N THR A 132 -8.39 -1.63 -2.47
CA THR A 132 -9.45 -2.63 -2.60
C THR A 132 -8.89 -3.94 -3.13
N VAL A 133 -9.69 -5.01 -3.08
CA VAL A 133 -9.34 -6.32 -3.64
C VAL A 133 -10.39 -6.70 -4.67
N PHE A 134 -9.98 -6.94 -5.90
CA PHE A 134 -10.83 -7.50 -6.94
C PHE A 134 -10.70 -9.01 -6.98
N GLY A 135 -11.85 -9.70 -7.05
CA GLY A 135 -11.87 -11.15 -6.92
C GLY A 135 -11.30 -11.58 -5.56
N ASN A 136 -10.41 -12.55 -5.56
CA ASN A 136 -9.87 -13.11 -4.32
C ASN A 136 -8.51 -12.53 -3.90
N ASN A 137 -7.73 -11.97 -4.83
CA ASN A 137 -6.33 -11.60 -4.57
C ASN A 137 -5.75 -10.50 -5.47
N MET A 138 -6.56 -9.76 -6.22
CA MET A 138 -6.08 -8.66 -7.04
C MET A 138 -6.14 -7.34 -6.29
N SER A 139 -5.11 -7.04 -5.51
CA SER A 139 -5.00 -5.78 -4.75
C SER A 139 -4.84 -4.57 -5.69
N ARG A 140 -5.58 -3.51 -5.43
CA ARG A 140 -5.54 -2.24 -6.18
C ARG A 140 -5.44 -1.06 -5.24
N LEU A 141 -4.55 -0.13 -5.57
CA LEU A 141 -4.55 1.21 -5.01
C LEU A 141 -5.69 1.99 -5.67
N ILE A 142 -6.61 2.55 -4.87
CA ILE A 142 -7.79 3.28 -5.36
C ILE A 142 -7.79 4.76 -4.99
N SER A 143 -6.94 5.14 -4.05
CA SER A 143 -6.71 6.55 -3.71
C SER A 143 -5.36 6.73 -3.04
N ILE A 144 -4.76 7.90 -3.22
CA ILE A 144 -3.60 8.36 -2.47
C ILE A 144 -3.73 9.86 -2.25
N ASP A 145 -3.63 10.30 -0.98
CA ASP A 145 -3.96 11.64 -0.53
C ASP A 145 -5.34 12.06 -1.09
N ASP A 146 -5.45 13.17 -1.81
CA ASP A 146 -6.70 13.65 -2.40
C ASP A 146 -6.98 13.09 -3.81
N TYR A 147 -6.09 12.25 -4.34
CA TYR A 147 -6.20 11.72 -5.70
C TYR A 147 -6.97 10.40 -5.72
N ARG A 148 -7.91 10.26 -6.67
CA ARG A 148 -8.60 9.00 -6.98
C ARG A 148 -7.99 8.40 -8.23
N LEU A 149 -7.67 7.13 -8.19
CA LEU A 149 -7.04 6.41 -9.29
C LEU A 149 -7.32 4.90 -9.16
N GLU A 150 -6.80 4.11 -10.07
CA GLU A 150 -6.76 2.67 -9.96
C GLU A 150 -5.42 2.18 -10.50
N ALA A 151 -4.58 1.63 -9.62
CA ALA A 151 -3.25 1.11 -9.99
C ALA A 151 -3.00 -0.25 -9.36
N TYR A 152 -2.13 -1.06 -9.97
CA TYR A 152 -1.65 -2.30 -9.37
C TYR A 152 -0.86 -1.97 -8.10
N LEU A 153 -1.11 -2.72 -7.04
CA LEU A 153 -0.43 -2.52 -5.75
C LEU A 153 0.71 -3.54 -5.59
N ASP A 154 1.66 -3.52 -6.53
CA ASP A 154 2.75 -4.48 -6.57
C ASP A 154 3.96 -3.95 -7.36
N GLY A 155 5.11 -4.59 -7.19
CA GLY A 155 6.32 -4.34 -7.95
C GLY A 155 6.90 -2.94 -7.78
N HIS A 156 7.48 -2.41 -8.85
CA HIS A 156 8.10 -1.10 -8.88
C HIS A 156 7.06 -0.04 -9.28
N MET A 157 6.59 0.73 -8.30
CA MET A 157 5.61 1.80 -8.52
C MET A 157 6.30 3.16 -8.53
N LEU A 158 6.16 3.88 -9.63
CA LEU A 158 6.59 5.28 -9.73
C LEU A 158 5.37 6.19 -9.60
N PHE A 159 5.44 7.10 -8.66
CA PHE A 159 4.47 8.17 -8.46
C PHE A 159 5.07 9.49 -8.91
N PHE A 160 4.29 10.30 -9.63
CA PHE A 160 4.66 11.67 -9.93
C PHE A 160 3.44 12.59 -9.83
N THR A 161 3.57 13.68 -9.07
CA THR A 161 2.56 14.74 -9.04
C THR A 161 2.89 15.79 -10.09
N HIS A 162 1.87 16.32 -10.72
CA HIS A 162 2.04 17.28 -11.81
C HIS A 162 0.84 18.22 -11.95
N THR A 163 1.08 19.36 -12.58
CA THR A 163 -0.02 20.18 -13.11
C THR A 163 -0.69 19.42 -14.27
N ASP A 164 -2.02 19.37 -14.28
CA ASP A 164 -2.81 18.66 -15.30
C ASP A 164 -2.84 19.47 -16.62
N VAL A 165 -1.81 19.28 -17.43
CA VAL A 165 -1.65 19.96 -18.73
C VAL A 165 -1.54 18.94 -19.86
N PRO A 166 -2.05 19.26 -21.07
CA PRO A 166 -1.92 18.40 -22.24
C PRO A 166 -0.46 18.05 -22.54
N GLY A 167 -0.22 16.80 -22.92
CA GLY A 167 1.09 16.30 -23.35
C GLY A 167 2.00 15.81 -22.23
N ILE A 168 1.66 15.99 -20.93
CA ILE A 168 2.52 15.54 -19.82
C ILE A 168 2.75 14.02 -19.88
N ILE A 169 1.71 13.24 -20.11
CA ILE A 169 1.79 11.78 -20.18
C ILE A 169 2.70 11.33 -21.34
N GLY A 170 2.57 11.98 -22.50
CA GLY A 170 3.45 11.71 -23.65
C GLY A 170 4.93 11.98 -23.35
N ARG A 171 5.24 13.06 -22.61
CA ARG A 171 6.61 13.36 -22.19
C ARG A 171 7.15 12.29 -21.24
N VAL A 172 6.38 11.90 -20.24
CA VAL A 172 6.75 10.84 -19.31
C VAL A 172 7.02 9.52 -20.05
N GLY A 173 6.11 9.09 -20.94
CA GLY A 173 6.30 7.90 -21.76
C GLY A 173 7.53 7.99 -22.67
N THR A 174 7.80 9.18 -23.25
CA THR A 174 9.01 9.41 -24.07
C THR A 174 10.29 9.24 -23.26
N VAL A 175 10.36 9.83 -22.06
CA VAL A 175 11.55 9.68 -21.18
C VAL A 175 11.79 8.20 -20.88
N PHE A 176 10.80 7.45 -20.45
CA PHE A 176 10.98 6.04 -20.14
C PHE A 176 11.33 5.20 -21.39
N GLY A 177 10.68 5.46 -22.51
CA GLY A 177 11.00 4.78 -23.78
C GLY A 177 12.44 5.01 -24.24
N GLN A 178 12.98 6.24 -24.12
CA GLN A 178 14.38 6.55 -24.44
C GLN A 178 15.38 5.79 -23.56
N HIS A 179 15.00 5.47 -22.35
CA HIS A 179 15.83 4.72 -21.40
C HIS A 179 15.47 3.22 -21.33
N GLN A 180 14.69 2.72 -22.27
CA GLN A 180 14.29 1.31 -22.35
C GLN A 180 13.58 0.79 -21.08
N VAL A 181 12.90 1.68 -20.37
CA VAL A 181 12.07 1.32 -19.21
C VAL A 181 10.65 1.04 -19.69
N ASN A 182 10.20 -0.20 -19.48
CA ASN A 182 8.85 -0.59 -19.87
C ASN A 182 7.84 -0.20 -18.78
N ILE A 183 6.67 0.29 -19.21
CA ILE A 183 5.53 0.66 -18.36
C ILE A 183 4.50 -0.44 -18.50
N GLY A 184 4.34 -1.27 -17.47
CA GLY A 184 3.36 -2.35 -17.45
C GLY A 184 1.93 -1.85 -17.26
N GLN A 185 1.75 -0.81 -16.43
CA GLN A 185 0.45 -0.17 -16.21
C GLN A 185 0.67 1.32 -15.90
N MET A 186 -0.30 2.15 -16.28
CA MET A 186 -0.33 3.56 -15.95
C MET A 186 -1.73 3.98 -15.55
N SER A 187 -1.80 4.74 -14.46
CA SER A 187 -3.02 5.37 -13.97
C SER A 187 -2.78 6.87 -13.73
N VAL A 188 -3.80 7.67 -13.98
CA VAL A 188 -3.76 9.12 -13.69
C VAL A 188 -4.97 9.49 -12.86
N GLY A 189 -4.73 10.11 -11.72
CA GLY A 189 -5.75 10.64 -10.83
C GLY A 189 -5.69 12.16 -10.75
N ARG A 190 -6.86 12.81 -10.74
CA ARG A 190 -6.99 14.25 -10.50
C ARG A 190 -7.40 14.52 -9.06
N ALA A 191 -6.89 15.59 -8.47
CA ALA A 191 -7.34 16.05 -7.16
C ALA A 191 -8.77 16.62 -7.23
N THR A 192 -9.12 17.24 -8.37
CA THR A 192 -10.46 17.77 -8.66
C THR A 192 -10.94 17.29 -10.03
N GLN A 193 -12.24 17.36 -10.29
CA GLN A 193 -12.77 16.97 -11.61
C GLN A 193 -12.48 18.00 -12.73
N GLN A 194 -11.98 19.18 -12.37
CA GLN A 194 -11.69 20.24 -13.35
C GLN A 194 -10.28 20.09 -13.93
N PRO A 195 -10.10 20.28 -15.26
CA PRO A 195 -8.79 20.32 -15.88
C PRO A 195 -7.92 21.47 -15.37
N GLY A 196 -6.60 21.33 -15.45
CA GLY A 196 -5.64 22.39 -15.11
C GLY A 196 -5.24 22.46 -13.63
N GLY A 197 -5.81 21.59 -12.76
CA GLY A 197 -5.42 21.48 -11.36
C GLY A 197 -4.24 20.52 -11.14
N HIS A 198 -4.08 20.05 -9.90
CA HIS A 198 -3.09 19.05 -9.58
C HIS A 198 -3.58 17.64 -9.94
N ALA A 199 -2.66 16.83 -10.46
CA ALA A 199 -2.88 15.44 -10.79
C ALA A 199 -1.70 14.58 -10.32
N ILE A 200 -1.92 13.28 -10.24
CA ILE A 200 -0.91 12.28 -9.95
C ILE A 200 -0.90 11.22 -11.04
N GLY A 201 0.30 10.88 -11.53
CA GLY A 201 0.50 9.68 -12.34
C GLY A 201 1.11 8.58 -11.48
N VAL A 202 0.63 7.35 -11.67
CA VAL A 202 1.19 6.14 -11.06
C VAL A 202 1.52 5.17 -12.17
N LEU A 203 2.77 4.75 -12.24
CA LEU A 203 3.28 3.77 -13.19
C LEU A 203 3.71 2.50 -12.45
N ASN A 204 3.29 1.33 -12.93
CA ASN A 204 3.93 0.08 -12.59
C ASN A 204 4.98 -0.22 -13.67
N LEU A 205 6.23 -0.31 -13.25
CA LEU A 205 7.38 -0.48 -14.13
C LEU A 205 7.91 -1.92 -14.02
N ASP A 206 8.47 -2.45 -15.12
CA ASP A 206 9.08 -3.79 -15.12
C ASP A 206 10.41 -3.83 -14.33
N GLY A 207 10.96 -2.67 -13.97
CA GLY A 207 12.18 -2.56 -13.19
C GLY A 207 12.45 -1.14 -12.69
N VAL A 208 13.51 -0.99 -11.92
CA VAL A 208 13.93 0.31 -11.38
C VAL A 208 14.50 1.17 -12.51
N PRO A 209 13.94 2.36 -12.78
CA PRO A 209 14.46 3.23 -13.82
C PRO A 209 15.87 3.76 -13.47
N PRO A 210 16.75 3.98 -14.48
CA PRO A 210 18.05 4.55 -14.24
C PRO A 210 17.91 5.99 -13.74
N LYS A 211 18.89 6.43 -12.93
CA LYS A 211 18.89 7.77 -12.33
C LYS A 211 18.71 8.88 -13.37
N VAL A 212 19.32 8.74 -14.55
CA VAL A 212 19.21 9.73 -15.64
C VAL A 212 17.77 9.89 -16.13
N ALA A 213 16.96 8.81 -16.17
CA ALA A 213 15.55 8.89 -16.52
C ALA A 213 14.75 9.66 -15.43
N MET A 214 15.07 9.41 -14.16
CA MET A 214 14.45 10.12 -13.04
C MET A 214 14.81 11.63 -13.06
N ASP A 215 16.08 11.96 -13.33
CA ASP A 215 16.53 13.35 -13.43
C ASP A 215 15.84 14.08 -14.61
N GLN A 216 15.68 13.41 -15.77
CA GLN A 216 14.95 13.96 -16.92
C GLN A 216 13.45 14.13 -16.63
N LEU A 217 12.86 13.20 -15.91
CA LEU A 217 11.47 13.29 -15.49
C LEU A 217 11.25 14.53 -14.60
N MET A 218 12.12 14.72 -13.60
CA MET A 218 12.08 15.88 -12.71
C MET A 218 12.37 17.21 -13.42
N ALA A 219 13.04 17.19 -14.55
CA ALA A 219 13.29 18.39 -15.37
C ALA A 219 12.07 18.86 -16.18
N ILE A 220 10.97 18.09 -16.20
CA ILE A 220 9.73 18.49 -16.85
C ILE A 220 9.00 19.51 -15.97
N ASN A 221 8.90 20.78 -16.42
CA ASN A 221 8.36 21.90 -15.61
C ASN A 221 7.00 21.67 -14.96
N ALA A 222 6.16 20.80 -15.53
CA ALA A 222 4.85 20.48 -14.98
C ALA A 222 4.90 19.43 -13.86
N ILE A 223 6.03 18.73 -13.66
CA ILE A 223 6.20 17.72 -12.62
C ILE A 223 6.73 18.40 -11.36
N GLU A 224 6.07 18.12 -10.24
CA GLU A 224 6.34 18.74 -8.94
C GLU A 224 7.11 17.80 -8.01
N LYS A 225 6.75 16.51 -8.01
CA LYS A 225 7.36 15.49 -7.16
C LYS A 225 7.40 14.16 -7.91
N VAL A 226 8.48 13.42 -7.72
CA VAL A 226 8.61 12.03 -8.19
C VAL A 226 9.06 11.17 -7.02
N GLN A 227 8.43 10.01 -6.86
CA GLN A 227 8.76 9.08 -5.78
C GLN A 227 8.60 7.64 -6.25
N MET A 228 9.63 6.82 -5.98
CA MET A 228 9.57 5.37 -6.15
C MET A 228 9.06 4.71 -4.89
N VAL A 229 8.22 3.69 -5.06
CA VAL A 229 7.78 2.77 -4.03
C VAL A 229 8.01 1.35 -4.54
N GLU A 230 8.64 0.53 -3.72
CA GLU A 230 8.91 -0.87 -4.03
C GLU A 230 8.04 -1.77 -3.14
N LEU A 231 7.22 -2.57 -3.79
CA LEU A 231 6.37 -3.57 -3.15
C LEU A 231 6.75 -4.97 -3.64
N PRO A 232 6.40 -6.05 -2.92
CA PRO A 232 6.53 -7.40 -3.43
C PRO A 232 5.85 -7.55 -4.79
N ALA A 233 6.42 -8.33 -5.71
CA ALA A 233 5.79 -8.64 -6.98
C ALA A 233 4.42 -9.30 -6.79
N MET A 234 3.57 -9.30 -7.81
CA MET A 234 2.26 -9.94 -7.76
C MET A 234 2.40 -11.42 -7.37
N GLY A 235 1.60 -11.86 -6.40
CA GLY A 235 1.62 -13.24 -5.89
C GLY A 235 2.76 -13.58 -4.92
N VAL A 236 3.72 -12.69 -4.72
CA VAL A 236 4.74 -12.86 -3.67
C VAL A 236 4.16 -12.37 -2.35
N LEU A 237 4.07 -13.28 -1.39
CA LEU A 237 3.52 -13.05 -0.06
C LEU A 237 4.64 -13.02 0.97
N PRO A 238 4.47 -12.30 2.10
CA PRO A 238 5.41 -12.38 3.21
C PRO A 238 5.41 -13.79 3.81
N ALA A 239 6.54 -14.20 4.40
CA ALA A 239 6.73 -15.56 4.92
C ALA A 239 5.65 -16.03 5.91
N TRP A 240 5.07 -15.10 6.66
CA TRP A 240 3.98 -15.40 7.61
C TRP A 240 2.60 -15.57 6.96
N LEU A 241 2.46 -15.29 5.67
CA LEU A 241 1.22 -15.43 4.88
C LEU A 241 1.37 -16.44 3.72
N SER A 242 2.59 -16.92 3.47
CA SER A 242 2.92 -17.89 2.40
C SER A 242 2.46 -19.33 2.73
#